data_a855394a61f4e5148997c49139196856
#
_entry.id   a855394a61f4e5148997c49139196856
#
_cell.length_a   1.000
_cell.length_b   1.000
_cell.length_c   1.000
_cell.angle_alpha   90.00
_cell.angle_beta   90.00
_cell.angle_gamma   90.00
#
_symmetry.space_group_name_H-M   'P 1'
#
loop_
_entity.id
_entity.type
_entity.pdbx_description
1 polymer ?
#
loop_
_entity_poly.entity_id
_entity_poly.type
_entity_poly.pdbx_seq_one_letter_code
_entity_poly.pdbx_strand_id
1 'polypeptide(L)'
;DTGISGRTAVIVGERLYSVARSRQVLSITHLPQIAAFADCHLFVEKHSDSEKTKTSLRELNNAERSAELARIMGASAADESAQKYASELIESANRFKLKVNELD
;
A
#
# COMPACT_ATOMS: atom_id res chain seq x y z
N ASP A 1 9.14 -5.41 -9.28
CA ASP A 1 10.34 -6.07 -8.83
C ASP A 1 10.37 -7.54 -9.26
N THR A 2 11.41 -7.92 -9.94
CA THR A 2 11.54 -9.26 -10.51
C THR A 2 11.98 -10.32 -9.50
N GLY A 3 12.35 -9.94 -8.29
CA GLY A 3 12.94 -10.86 -7.31
C GLY A 3 11.98 -11.36 -6.24
N ILE A 4 10.78 -10.82 -6.16
CA ILE A 4 9.89 -11.12 -5.03
C ILE A 4 8.54 -11.62 -5.54
N SER A 5 8.14 -12.83 -5.07
CA SER A 5 6.78 -13.32 -5.33
C SER A 5 5.77 -12.55 -4.47
N GLY A 6 4.49 -12.63 -4.82
CA GLY A 6 3.42 -12.02 -4.04
C GLY A 6 3.40 -12.50 -2.59
N ARG A 7 3.66 -13.78 -2.38
CA ARG A 7 3.71 -14.34 -1.03
C ARG A 7 4.86 -13.77 -0.21
N THR A 8 6.04 -13.64 -0.81
CA THR A 8 7.20 -13.03 -0.14
C THR A 8 6.93 -11.58 0.18
N ALA A 9 6.27 -10.85 -0.74
CA ALA A 9 5.92 -9.45 -0.50
C ALA A 9 4.99 -9.30 0.70
N VAL A 10 4.02 -10.21 0.88
CA VAL A 10 3.15 -10.20 2.05
C VAL A 10 3.97 -10.38 3.32
N ILE A 11 4.92 -11.33 3.32
CA ILE A 11 5.77 -11.56 4.49
C ILE A 11 6.61 -10.32 4.81
N VAL A 12 7.13 -9.65 3.79
CA VAL A 12 7.86 -8.39 3.99
C VAL A 12 6.96 -7.34 4.62
N GLY A 13 5.73 -7.21 4.14
CA GLY A 13 4.75 -6.28 4.70
C GLY A 13 4.46 -6.57 6.16
N GLU A 14 4.28 -7.84 6.50
CA GLU A 14 4.06 -8.27 7.89
C GLU A 14 5.23 -7.89 8.80
N ARG A 15 6.45 -8.11 8.34
CA ARG A 15 7.66 -7.75 9.09
C ARG A 15 7.80 -6.25 9.28
N LEU A 16 7.53 -5.49 8.22
CA LEU A 16 7.56 -4.03 8.32
C LEU A 16 6.54 -3.51 9.32
N TYR A 17 5.33 -4.07 9.29
CA TYR A 17 4.32 -3.67 10.26
C TYR A 17 4.75 -4.00 11.69
N SER A 18 5.34 -5.17 11.91
CA SER A 18 5.81 -5.57 13.24
C SER A 18 6.87 -4.62 13.77
N VAL A 19 7.79 -4.16 12.91
CA VAL A 19 8.79 -3.15 13.28
C VAL A 19 8.13 -1.81 13.57
N ALA A 20 7.11 -1.46 12.80
CA ALA A 20 6.41 -0.18 12.93
C ALA A 20 5.66 -0.03 14.26
N ARG A 21 5.46 -1.10 15.01
CA ARG A 21 4.80 -1.04 16.31
C ARG A 21 5.63 -0.30 17.35
N SER A 22 6.94 -0.34 17.25
CA SER A 22 7.84 0.32 18.18
C SER A 22 8.70 1.40 17.53
N ARG A 23 8.58 1.58 16.22
CA ARG A 23 9.38 2.55 15.46
C ARG A 23 8.53 3.15 14.37
N GLN A 24 8.90 4.32 13.90
CA GLN A 24 8.30 4.86 12.69
C GLN A 24 8.97 4.23 11.48
N VAL A 25 8.17 3.71 10.56
CA VAL A 25 8.66 3.12 9.31
C VAL A 25 8.08 3.90 8.15
N LEU A 26 8.94 4.42 7.30
CA LEU A 26 8.55 5.04 6.04
C LEU A 26 9.05 4.14 4.90
N SER A 27 8.13 3.68 4.07
CA SER A 27 8.47 2.75 2.99
C SER A 27 7.99 3.31 1.66
N ILE A 28 8.83 3.15 0.64
CA ILE A 28 8.47 3.48 -0.74
C ILE A 28 8.39 2.14 -1.47
N THR A 29 7.24 1.83 -2.03
CA THR A 29 7.03 0.55 -2.69
C THR A 29 6.09 0.67 -3.87
N HIS A 30 6.30 -0.20 -4.86
CA HIS A 30 5.36 -0.39 -5.97
C HIS A 30 4.63 -1.74 -5.86
N LEU A 31 4.75 -2.40 -4.71
CA LEU A 31 4.12 -3.71 -4.50
C LEU A 31 2.85 -3.52 -3.66
N PRO A 32 1.68 -3.84 -4.23
CA PRO A 32 0.42 -3.66 -3.50
C PRO A 32 0.36 -4.51 -2.23
N GLN A 33 1.01 -5.67 -2.22
CA GLN A 33 1.05 -6.54 -1.05
C GLN A 33 1.71 -5.85 0.15
N ILE A 34 2.73 -5.02 -0.08
CA ILE A 34 3.40 -4.28 0.98
C ILE A 34 2.58 -3.03 1.33
N ALA A 35 2.11 -2.31 0.33
CA ALA A 35 1.33 -1.09 0.54
C ALA A 35 0.07 -1.33 1.35
N ALA A 36 -0.51 -2.54 1.24
CA ALA A 36 -1.71 -2.91 1.98
C ALA A 36 -1.52 -2.84 3.51
N PHE A 37 -0.29 -2.98 3.99
CA PHE A 37 0.02 -2.94 5.43
C PHE A 37 0.19 -1.52 5.98
N ALA A 38 0.13 -0.50 5.15
CA ALA A 38 0.34 0.87 5.63
C ALA A 38 -0.75 1.28 6.61
N ASP A 39 -0.37 1.98 7.68
CA ASP A 39 -1.31 2.67 8.55
C ASP A 39 -1.71 4.01 7.93
N CYS A 40 -0.78 4.60 7.20
CA CYS A 40 -0.98 5.84 6.48
C CYS A 40 -0.41 5.65 5.08
N HIS A 41 -1.26 5.80 4.07
CA HIS A 41 -0.83 5.64 2.68
C HIS A 41 -0.72 7.03 2.04
N LEU A 42 0.49 7.41 1.70
CA LEU A 42 0.75 8.71 1.08
C LEU A 42 0.88 8.54 -0.42
N PHE A 43 0.19 9.39 -1.15
CA PHE A 43 0.25 9.42 -2.61
C PHE A 43 1.09 10.62 -3.04
N VAL A 44 2.11 10.34 -3.86
CA VAL A 44 3.01 11.37 -4.35
C VAL A 44 2.64 11.70 -5.78
N GLU A 45 2.33 12.95 -6.04
CA GLU A 45 2.04 13.42 -7.40
C GLU A 45 3.07 14.45 -7.84
N LYS A 46 3.50 14.33 -9.09
CA LYS A 46 4.33 15.34 -9.73
C LYS A 46 3.49 16.06 -10.76
N HIS A 47 3.44 17.39 -10.65
CA HIS A 47 2.76 18.23 -11.61
C HIS A 47 3.82 19.06 -12.31
N SER A 48 3.90 18.93 -13.64
CA SER A 48 4.81 19.70 -14.46
C SER A 48 4.01 20.66 -15.32
N ASP A 49 4.28 21.97 -15.19
CA ASP A 49 3.87 22.94 -16.19
C ASP A 49 5.12 23.38 -16.96
N SER A 50 4.98 24.33 -17.86
CA SER A 50 6.03 24.69 -18.83
C SER A 50 7.36 25.16 -18.20
N GLU A 51 7.38 25.50 -16.92
CA GLU A 51 8.59 26.04 -16.27
C GLU A 51 8.91 25.45 -14.92
N LYS A 52 7.96 24.74 -14.28
CA LYS A 52 8.14 24.25 -12.91
C LYS A 52 7.56 22.86 -12.75
N THR A 53 8.26 22.04 -11.99
CA THR A 53 7.75 20.77 -11.50
C THR A 53 7.42 20.94 -10.02
N LYS A 54 6.19 20.62 -9.65
CA LYS A 54 5.77 20.59 -8.25
C LYS A 54 5.47 19.16 -7.81
N THR A 55 5.91 18.85 -6.63
CA THR A 55 5.58 17.55 -6.00
C THR A 55 4.62 17.82 -4.85
N SER A 56 3.54 17.07 -4.82
CA SER A 56 2.60 17.13 -3.70
C SER A 56 2.43 15.77 -3.06
N LEU A 57 2.11 15.78 -1.77
CA LEU A 57 1.82 14.61 -0.98
C LEU A 57 0.41 14.69 -0.47
N ARG A 58 -0.33 13.59 -0.55
CA ARG A 58 -1.69 13.52 -0.06
C ARG A 58 -1.93 12.19 0.60
N GLU A 59 -2.53 12.21 1.77
CA GLU A 59 -2.94 10.97 2.43
C GLU A 59 -4.22 10.43 1.79
N LEU A 60 -4.23 9.15 1.45
CA LEU A 60 -5.38 8.48 0.85
C LEU A 60 -6.34 7.98 1.91
N ASN A 61 -7.64 8.12 1.66
CA ASN A 61 -8.65 7.47 2.49
C ASN A 61 -8.81 6.00 2.07
N ASN A 62 -9.66 5.26 2.77
CA ASN A 62 -9.80 3.82 2.55
C ASN A 62 -10.24 3.47 1.13
N ALA A 63 -11.19 4.21 0.57
CA ALA A 63 -11.66 3.97 -0.79
C ALA A 63 -10.55 4.26 -1.82
N GLU A 64 -9.82 5.35 -1.60
CA GLU A 64 -8.72 5.73 -2.48
C GLU A 64 -7.58 4.71 -2.41
N ARG A 65 -7.35 4.12 -1.25
CA ARG A 65 -6.30 3.11 -1.09
C ARG A 65 -6.54 1.89 -1.97
N SER A 66 -7.76 1.36 -1.97
CA SER A 66 -8.11 0.21 -2.82
C SER A 66 -7.90 0.54 -4.30
N ALA A 67 -8.34 1.73 -4.72
CA ALA A 67 -8.17 2.17 -6.10
C ALA A 67 -6.68 2.31 -6.46
N GLU A 68 -5.87 2.84 -5.54
CA GLU A 68 -4.45 3.02 -5.79
C GLU A 68 -3.71 1.68 -5.88
N LEU A 69 -4.04 0.72 -5.01
CA LEU A 69 -3.45 -0.61 -5.09
C LEU A 69 -3.78 -1.27 -6.43
N ALA A 70 -5.02 -1.13 -6.89
CA ALA A 70 -5.40 -1.65 -8.20
C ALA A 70 -4.60 -0.97 -9.34
N ARG A 71 -4.41 0.34 -9.24
CA ARG A 71 -3.62 1.09 -10.23
C ARG A 71 -2.17 0.63 -10.26
N ILE A 72 -1.57 0.38 -9.11
CA ILE A 72 -0.19 -0.12 -9.01
C ILE A 72 -0.05 -1.46 -9.74
N MET A 73 -1.10 -2.28 -9.74
CA MET A 73 -1.09 -3.55 -10.45
C MET A 73 -1.26 -3.39 -11.97
N GLY A 74 -1.35 -2.18 -12.47
CA GLY A 74 -1.53 -1.91 -13.90
C GLY A 74 -2.96 -1.98 -14.37
N ALA A 75 -3.91 -2.06 -13.47
CA ALA A 75 -5.32 -2.18 -13.80
C ALA A 75 -5.96 -0.82 -14.08
N SER A 76 -6.97 -0.81 -14.95
CA SER A 76 -7.79 0.38 -15.14
C SER A 76 -8.73 0.54 -13.96
N ALA A 77 -9.27 1.76 -13.79
CA ALA A 77 -10.24 2.04 -12.73
C ALA A 77 -11.52 1.20 -12.87
N ALA A 78 -11.81 0.69 -14.08
CA ALA A 78 -12.99 -0.11 -14.35
C ALA A 78 -12.77 -1.61 -14.08
N ASP A 79 -11.55 -2.03 -13.71
CA ASP A 79 -11.24 -3.44 -13.50
C ASP A 79 -11.72 -3.88 -12.11
N GLU A 80 -12.89 -4.49 -12.07
CA GLU A 80 -13.50 -4.95 -10.83
C GLU A 80 -12.70 -6.05 -10.14
N SER A 81 -12.06 -6.93 -10.91
CA SER A 81 -11.24 -8.01 -10.35
C SER A 81 -10.04 -7.46 -9.60
N ALA A 82 -9.37 -6.46 -10.18
CA ALA A 82 -8.22 -5.83 -9.53
C ALA A 82 -8.63 -5.08 -8.28
N GLN A 83 -9.77 -4.37 -8.31
CA GLN A 83 -10.27 -3.66 -7.13
C GLN A 83 -10.65 -4.63 -6.02
N LYS A 84 -11.26 -5.75 -6.37
CA LYS A 84 -11.61 -6.78 -5.41
C LYS A 84 -10.36 -7.37 -4.77
N TYR A 85 -9.36 -7.69 -5.57
CA TYR A 85 -8.09 -8.21 -5.06
C TYR A 85 -7.42 -7.20 -4.14
N ALA A 86 -7.41 -5.93 -4.52
CA ALA A 86 -6.84 -4.85 -3.69
C ALA A 86 -7.54 -4.75 -2.34
N SER A 87 -8.88 -4.80 -2.34
CA SER A 87 -9.65 -4.78 -1.09
C SER A 87 -9.34 -5.99 -0.22
N GLU A 88 -9.19 -7.17 -0.82
CA GLU A 88 -8.85 -8.39 -0.09
C GLU A 88 -7.46 -8.32 0.53
N LEU A 89 -6.48 -7.70 -0.17
CA LEU A 89 -5.15 -7.49 0.40
C LEU A 89 -5.21 -6.61 1.64
N ILE A 90 -5.98 -5.53 1.58
CA ILE A 90 -6.12 -4.61 2.70
C ILE A 90 -6.82 -5.30 3.88
N GLU A 91 -7.90 -6.05 3.61
CA GLU A 91 -8.60 -6.79 4.65
C GLU A 91 -7.71 -7.83 5.32
N SER A 92 -6.93 -8.56 4.53
CA SER A 92 -6.00 -9.55 5.04
C SER A 92 -4.92 -8.91 5.90
N ALA A 93 -4.40 -7.76 5.46
CA ALA A 93 -3.43 -7.01 6.24
C ALA A 93 -4.03 -6.54 7.57
N ASN A 94 -5.28 -6.06 7.54
CA ASN A 94 -5.95 -5.61 8.76
C ASN A 94 -6.16 -6.76 9.74
N ARG A 95 -6.48 -7.95 9.27
CA ARG A 95 -6.59 -9.14 10.14
C ARG A 95 -5.25 -9.47 10.79
N PHE A 96 -4.17 -9.39 10.06
CA PHE A 96 -2.83 -9.60 10.62
C PHE A 96 -2.53 -8.56 11.70
N LYS A 97 -2.83 -7.29 11.44
CA LYS A 97 -2.62 -6.20 12.40
C LYS A 97 -3.37 -6.45 13.71
N LEU A 98 -4.61 -6.92 13.62
CA LEU A 98 -5.40 -7.23 14.82
C LEU A 98 -4.73 -8.32 15.63
N LYS A 99 -4.24 -9.38 15.00
CA LYS A 99 -3.54 -10.46 15.69
C LYS A 99 -2.28 -9.98 16.39
N VAL A 100 -1.48 -9.20 15.71
CA VAL A 100 -0.23 -8.66 16.28
C VAL A 100 -0.54 -7.77 17.47
N ASN A 101 -1.57 -6.94 17.38
CA ASN A 101 -1.94 -6.02 18.45
C ASN A 101 -2.54 -6.74 19.66
N GLU A 102 -3.16 -7.90 19.47
CA GLU A 102 -3.68 -8.72 20.57
C GLU A 102 -2.57 -9.36 21.40
N LEU A 103 -1.38 -9.55 20.83
CA LEU A 103 -0.26 -10.19 21.51
C LEU A 103 0.45 -9.26 22.50
N ASP A 104 0.10 -7.99 22.52
CA ASP A 104 0.64 -7.03 23.48
C ASP A 104 -0.29 -6.90 24.73
#